data_2904862756b73ca7128ed77d446e0800
#
_entry.id   2904862756b73ca7128ed77d446e0800
#
_cell.length_a   1.000
_cell.length_b   1.000
_cell.length_c   1.000
_cell.angle_alpha   90.00
_cell.angle_beta   90.00
_cell.angle_gamma   90.00
#
_symmetry.space_group_name_H-M   'P 1'
#
loop_
_entity.id
_entity.type
_entity.pdbx_description
1 polymer ?
#
loop_
_entity_poly.entity_id
_entity_poly.type
_entity_poly.pdbx_seq_one_letter_code
_entity_poly.pdbx_strand_id
1 'polypeptide(L)'
;CAAAFAELKPSIGFVELTRSGVSKYAGKNCPVYVADSGRIKRIETCLGTGESYFRAMTLLGHGDWQGKSIVIFGSGKVGSGLITYAHRYGCRVTVVTRPSDISDRVRSLCETVIDATDGIAITEAVSTADLVVTATGVPGAATASCPADVFNRSKALLANMGVEDEYGAGVPAGRVLEAKRPLNFILKDPTLMKYIDATMALHNEGAVILASGKMPSGLIEPDDATEERLLSICRKNGTISDELDYI
;
A
#
# COMPACT_ATOMS: atom_id res chain seq x y z
N CYS A 1 -0.43 -2.11 -18.51
CA CYS A 1 -1.22 -3.12 -19.27
C CYS A 1 -2.60 -2.59 -19.61
N ALA A 2 -3.44 -2.17 -18.67
CA ALA A 2 -4.81 -1.71 -18.94
C ALA A 2 -4.89 -0.60 -20.01
N ALA A 3 -3.95 0.35 -20.02
CA ALA A 3 -3.93 1.41 -21.04
C ALA A 3 -3.75 0.87 -22.47
N ALA A 4 -3.02 -0.23 -22.65
CA ALA A 4 -2.83 -0.85 -23.96
C ALA A 4 -4.01 -1.73 -24.38
N PHE A 5 -4.75 -2.29 -23.43
CA PHE A 5 -5.82 -3.25 -23.69
C PHE A 5 -7.23 -2.68 -23.54
N ALA A 6 -7.37 -1.46 -23.02
CA ALA A 6 -8.68 -0.86 -22.80
C ALA A 6 -9.53 -0.70 -24.07
N GLU A 7 -8.89 -0.59 -25.24
CA GLU A 7 -9.59 -0.47 -26.53
C GLU A 7 -10.00 -1.81 -27.16
N LEU A 8 -9.55 -2.93 -26.56
CA LEU A 8 -9.98 -4.25 -27.05
C LEU A 8 -11.47 -4.47 -26.79
N LYS A 9 -12.08 -5.26 -27.66
CA LYS A 9 -13.44 -5.74 -27.52
C LYS A 9 -13.41 -7.23 -27.15
N PRO A 10 -13.39 -7.56 -25.85
CA PRO A 10 -13.36 -8.95 -25.42
C PRO A 10 -14.70 -9.62 -25.74
N SER A 11 -14.66 -10.92 -25.99
CA SER A 11 -15.88 -11.71 -26.21
C SER A 11 -16.66 -11.96 -24.92
N ILE A 12 -16.00 -11.90 -23.76
CA ILE A 12 -16.60 -12.20 -22.45
C ILE A 12 -16.48 -10.99 -21.51
N GLY A 13 -15.26 -10.49 -21.23
CA GLY A 13 -15.03 -9.39 -20.31
C GLY A 13 -13.55 -9.21 -19.96
N PHE A 14 -13.28 -8.42 -18.92
CA PHE A 14 -11.95 -8.20 -18.36
C PHE A 14 -11.87 -8.61 -16.91
N VAL A 15 -10.70 -9.06 -16.47
CA VAL A 15 -10.34 -9.14 -15.05
C VAL A 15 -9.19 -8.17 -14.80
N GLU A 16 -9.34 -7.23 -13.85
CA GLU A 16 -8.35 -6.18 -13.59
C GLU A 16 -7.82 -6.27 -12.16
N LEU A 17 -6.50 -6.25 -12.03
CA LEU A 17 -5.77 -6.38 -10.78
C LEU A 17 -5.39 -5.06 -10.12
N THR A 18 -5.48 -3.94 -10.85
CA THR A 18 -4.90 -2.68 -10.41
C THR A 18 -5.91 -1.54 -10.38
N ARG A 19 -5.82 -0.68 -9.36
CA ARG A 19 -6.68 0.50 -9.23
C ARG A 19 -6.62 1.41 -10.46
N SER A 20 -5.43 1.62 -10.98
CA SER A 20 -5.22 2.44 -12.18
C SER A 20 -5.85 1.83 -13.43
N GLY A 21 -5.91 0.50 -13.51
CA GLY A 21 -6.56 -0.21 -14.60
C GLY A 21 -8.09 -0.13 -14.52
N VAL A 22 -8.66 -0.26 -13.32
CA VAL A 22 -10.12 -0.20 -13.12
C VAL A 22 -10.71 1.09 -13.72
N SER A 23 -10.05 2.23 -13.52
CA SER A 23 -10.51 3.52 -14.08
C SER A 23 -10.55 3.52 -15.61
N LYS A 24 -9.72 2.72 -16.29
CA LYS A 24 -9.69 2.61 -17.75
C LYS A 24 -10.82 1.76 -18.31
N TYR A 25 -11.38 0.88 -17.48
CA TYR A 25 -12.50 0.02 -17.86
C TYR A 25 -13.85 0.55 -17.40
N ALA A 26 -13.89 1.60 -16.60
CA ALA A 26 -15.13 2.27 -16.20
C ALA A 26 -15.92 2.71 -17.44
N GLY A 27 -17.21 2.40 -17.49
CA GLY A 27 -18.10 2.72 -18.61
C GLY A 27 -17.99 1.78 -19.83
N LYS A 28 -17.20 0.71 -19.80
CA LYS A 28 -17.19 -0.32 -20.84
C LYS A 28 -18.52 -1.09 -20.86
N ASN A 29 -18.98 -1.40 -22.06
CA ASN A 29 -20.21 -2.19 -22.26
C ASN A 29 -19.92 -3.71 -22.26
N CYS A 30 -19.17 -4.15 -21.27
CA CYS A 30 -18.88 -5.56 -21.01
C CYS A 30 -18.62 -5.75 -19.51
N PRO A 31 -18.69 -6.98 -18.99
CA PRO A 31 -18.31 -7.26 -17.59
C PRO A 31 -16.84 -6.99 -17.32
N VAL A 32 -16.52 -6.39 -16.18
CA VAL A 32 -15.15 -6.17 -15.70
C VAL A 32 -15.05 -6.62 -14.24
N TYR A 33 -14.42 -7.75 -14.01
CA TYR A 33 -14.21 -8.26 -12.64
C TYR A 33 -13.03 -7.53 -11.99
N VAL A 34 -13.28 -6.89 -10.85
CA VAL A 34 -12.32 -6.03 -10.17
C VAL A 34 -11.60 -6.81 -9.06
N ALA A 35 -10.49 -7.45 -9.38
CA ALA A 35 -9.67 -8.15 -8.40
C ALA A 35 -8.75 -7.20 -7.58
N ASP A 36 -8.92 -5.88 -7.69
CA ASP A 36 -8.21 -4.87 -6.89
C ASP A 36 -8.95 -4.46 -5.60
N SER A 37 -10.17 -4.90 -5.41
CA SER A 37 -10.96 -4.58 -4.22
C SER A 37 -10.94 -5.72 -3.19
N GLY A 38 -11.43 -5.43 -1.99
CA GLY A 38 -11.64 -6.41 -0.95
C GLY A 38 -10.42 -6.80 -0.11
N ARG A 39 -10.62 -7.82 0.73
CA ARG A 39 -9.63 -8.28 1.72
C ARG A 39 -8.48 -9.05 1.08
N ILE A 40 -8.78 -9.87 0.06
CA ILE A 40 -7.75 -10.65 -0.65
C ILE A 40 -6.67 -9.73 -1.22
N LYS A 41 -7.05 -8.64 -1.87
CA LYS A 41 -6.08 -7.68 -2.43
C LYS A 41 -5.23 -7.01 -1.36
N ARG A 42 -5.71 -6.89 -0.14
CA ARG A 42 -4.94 -6.33 0.98
C ARG A 42 -3.78 -7.23 1.40
N ILE A 43 -3.82 -8.54 1.16
CA ILE A 43 -2.69 -9.43 1.40
C ILE A 43 -1.47 -8.92 0.61
N GLU A 44 -1.64 -8.61 -0.65
CA GLU A 44 -0.59 -8.09 -1.51
C GLU A 44 -0.24 -6.62 -1.18
N THR A 45 -1.26 -5.74 -1.20
CA THR A 45 -1.04 -4.29 -1.16
C THR A 45 -0.81 -3.71 0.24
N CYS A 46 -1.22 -4.42 1.28
CA CYS A 46 -0.95 -4.06 2.67
C CYS A 46 0.23 -4.88 3.19
N LEU A 47 0.06 -6.19 3.35
CA LEU A 47 1.10 -7.03 3.95
C LEU A 47 2.35 -7.14 3.06
N GLY A 48 2.19 -7.48 1.78
CA GLY A 48 3.31 -7.64 0.87
C GLY A 48 4.11 -6.34 0.65
N THR A 49 3.42 -5.21 0.49
CA THR A 49 4.08 -3.92 0.30
C THR A 49 4.72 -3.41 1.61
N GLY A 50 4.07 -3.62 2.75
CA GLY A 50 4.64 -3.26 4.06
C GLY A 50 5.90 -4.05 4.38
N GLU A 51 5.90 -5.36 4.18
CA GLU A 51 7.09 -6.21 4.32
C GLU A 51 8.21 -5.76 3.40
N SER A 52 7.90 -5.49 2.14
CA SER A 52 8.90 -5.16 1.13
C SER A 52 9.66 -3.86 1.43
N TYR A 53 9.03 -2.88 2.08
CA TYR A 53 9.73 -1.69 2.55
C TYR A 53 10.88 -2.05 3.51
N PHE A 54 10.61 -2.83 4.54
CA PHE A 54 11.62 -3.21 5.53
C PHE A 54 12.70 -4.10 4.91
N ARG A 55 12.34 -4.99 4.00
CA ARG A 55 13.30 -5.81 3.25
C ARG A 55 14.18 -4.96 2.34
N ALA A 56 13.64 -3.95 1.68
CA ALA A 56 14.41 -2.99 0.88
C ALA A 56 15.37 -2.16 1.75
N MET A 57 14.90 -1.67 2.90
CA MET A 57 15.74 -0.96 3.86
C MET A 57 16.88 -1.86 4.36
N THR A 58 16.61 -3.13 4.66
CA THR A 58 17.64 -4.11 5.07
C THR A 58 18.67 -4.31 3.95
N LEU A 59 18.25 -4.38 2.70
CA LEU A 59 19.16 -4.46 1.55
C LEU A 59 20.09 -3.24 1.46
N LEU A 60 19.61 -2.06 1.88
CA LEU A 60 20.41 -0.82 1.95
C LEU A 60 21.28 -0.73 3.22
N GLY A 61 21.32 -1.77 4.06
CA GLY A 61 22.13 -1.80 5.28
C GLY A 61 21.43 -1.27 6.53
N HIS A 62 20.10 -1.04 6.48
CA HIS A 62 19.31 -0.57 7.61
C HIS A 62 18.39 -1.70 8.09
N GLY A 63 18.80 -2.46 9.10
CA GLY A 63 18.06 -3.66 9.59
C GLY A 63 17.79 -3.69 11.09
N ASP A 64 18.21 -2.68 11.82
CA ASP A 64 17.95 -2.56 13.27
C ASP A 64 16.74 -1.65 13.51
N TRP A 65 15.60 -2.25 13.84
CA TRP A 65 14.31 -1.56 13.93
C TRP A 65 13.83 -1.33 15.35
N GLN A 66 14.27 -2.17 16.28
CA GLN A 66 13.77 -2.16 17.65
C GLN A 66 13.98 -0.80 18.32
N GLY A 67 12.90 -0.18 18.75
CA GLY A 67 12.91 1.14 19.41
C GLY A 67 13.13 2.33 18.46
N LYS A 68 13.33 2.12 17.16
CA LYS A 68 13.42 3.22 16.19
C LYS A 68 12.09 3.96 16.07
N SER A 69 12.16 5.29 15.97
CA SER A 69 11.01 6.13 15.71
C SER A 69 10.76 6.24 14.20
N ILE A 70 9.56 5.87 13.77
CA ILE A 70 9.13 5.98 12.37
C ILE A 70 7.90 6.87 12.25
N VAL A 71 7.98 7.86 11.34
CA VAL A 71 6.82 8.68 10.93
C VAL A 71 6.33 8.20 9.57
N ILE A 72 5.07 7.80 9.50
CA ILE A 72 4.42 7.28 8.29
C ILE A 72 3.33 8.25 7.85
N PHE A 73 3.46 8.81 6.65
CA PHE A 73 2.43 9.65 6.04
C PHE A 73 1.45 8.78 5.26
N GLY A 74 0.20 8.77 5.70
CA GLY A 74 -0.89 7.97 5.11
C GLY A 74 -1.17 6.67 5.85
N SER A 75 -2.46 6.32 5.95
CA SER A 75 -2.98 5.10 6.57
C SER A 75 -3.81 4.23 5.60
N GLY A 76 -3.69 4.48 4.30
CA GLY A 76 -4.31 3.68 3.25
C GLY A 76 -3.75 2.25 3.17
N LYS A 77 -3.99 1.53 2.06
CA LYS A 77 -3.55 0.13 1.90
C LYS A 77 -2.04 -0.03 2.19
N VAL A 78 -1.19 0.78 1.54
CA VAL A 78 0.27 0.74 1.73
C VAL A 78 0.67 1.21 3.11
N GLY A 79 0.16 2.35 3.57
CA GLY A 79 0.45 2.90 4.89
C GLY A 79 0.08 1.96 6.03
N SER A 80 -1.09 1.30 5.97
CA SER A 80 -1.48 0.28 6.96
C SER A 80 -0.49 -0.88 7.01
N GLY A 81 0.05 -1.29 5.87
CA GLY A 81 1.08 -2.33 5.81
C GLY A 81 2.39 -1.90 6.46
N LEU A 82 2.84 -0.67 6.17
CA LEU A 82 4.01 -0.07 6.81
C LEU A 82 3.85 -0.01 8.33
N ILE A 83 2.68 0.46 8.81
CA ILE A 83 2.35 0.54 10.24
C ILE A 83 2.40 -0.86 10.88
N THR A 84 1.78 -1.85 10.23
CA THR A 84 1.77 -3.23 10.73
C THR A 84 3.17 -3.78 10.91
N TYR A 85 4.03 -3.66 9.89
CA TYR A 85 5.38 -4.20 9.98
C TYR A 85 6.30 -3.36 10.86
N ALA A 86 6.15 -2.04 10.90
CA ALA A 86 6.87 -1.20 11.85
C ALA A 86 6.57 -1.62 13.30
N HIS A 87 5.29 -1.82 13.62
CA HIS A 87 4.89 -2.32 14.94
C HIS A 87 5.47 -3.73 15.24
N ARG A 88 5.38 -4.66 14.28
CA ARG A 88 5.93 -6.04 14.41
C ARG A 88 7.44 -6.04 14.64
N TYR A 89 8.17 -5.10 14.08
CA TYR A 89 9.62 -4.95 14.25
C TYR A 89 10.00 -4.10 15.48
N GLY A 90 9.02 -3.70 16.29
CA GLY A 90 9.25 -2.97 17.53
C GLY A 90 9.61 -1.49 17.33
N CYS A 91 9.25 -0.89 16.21
CA CYS A 91 9.35 0.55 16.03
C CYS A 91 8.31 1.29 16.88
N ARG A 92 8.64 2.51 17.28
CA ARG A 92 7.67 3.50 17.79
C ARG A 92 7.02 4.19 16.60
N VAL A 93 5.74 3.90 16.38
CA VAL A 93 5.04 4.29 15.16
C VAL A 93 4.24 5.57 15.40
N THR A 94 4.56 6.62 14.66
CA THR A 94 3.74 7.82 14.50
C THR A 94 3.15 7.83 13.10
N VAL A 95 1.83 7.98 12.97
CA VAL A 95 1.17 8.11 11.67
C VAL A 95 0.60 9.51 11.49
N VAL A 96 0.81 10.09 10.31
CA VAL A 96 0.23 11.37 9.88
C VAL A 96 -0.88 11.04 8.89
N THR A 97 -2.13 11.30 9.27
CA THR A 97 -3.31 10.98 8.47
C THR A 97 -4.51 11.79 8.93
N ARG A 98 -5.57 11.86 8.12
CA ARG A 98 -6.84 12.36 8.63
C ARG A 98 -7.43 11.37 9.63
N PRO A 99 -7.90 11.79 10.79
CA PRO A 99 -8.44 10.88 11.82
C PRO A 99 -9.59 9.97 11.35
N SER A 100 -10.34 10.41 10.33
CA SER A 100 -11.40 9.61 9.68
C SER A 100 -10.90 8.48 8.79
N ASP A 101 -9.64 8.54 8.35
CA ASP A 101 -9.10 7.65 7.33
C ASP A 101 -8.31 6.46 7.92
N ILE A 102 -8.17 6.42 9.25
CA ILE A 102 -7.49 5.33 9.96
C ILE A 102 -8.51 4.46 10.69
N SER A 103 -8.46 3.15 10.44
CA SER A 103 -9.28 2.20 11.19
C SER A 103 -8.79 2.03 12.63
N ASP A 104 -9.70 1.68 13.56
CA ASP A 104 -9.35 1.47 14.97
C ASP A 104 -8.25 0.43 15.15
N ARG A 105 -8.27 -0.60 14.34
CA ARG A 105 -7.25 -1.65 14.33
C ARG A 105 -5.87 -1.11 13.97
N VAL A 106 -5.75 -0.32 12.89
CA VAL A 106 -4.46 0.28 12.49
C VAL A 106 -4.02 1.33 13.51
N ARG A 107 -4.97 2.07 14.06
CA ARG A 107 -4.75 3.05 15.13
C ARG A 107 -4.13 2.39 16.38
N SER A 108 -4.59 1.21 16.77
CA SER A 108 -4.07 0.49 17.94
C SER A 108 -2.62 0.01 17.81
N LEU A 109 -2.06 0.01 16.60
CA LEU A 109 -0.65 -0.31 16.34
C LEU A 109 0.27 0.93 16.40
N CYS A 110 -0.30 2.12 16.53
CA CYS A 110 0.43 3.38 16.54
C CYS A 110 0.61 3.88 17.98
N GLU A 111 1.80 4.39 18.30
CA GLU A 111 2.04 5.16 19.52
C GLU A 111 1.35 6.52 19.45
N THR A 112 1.38 7.16 18.27
CA THR A 112 0.80 8.48 18.03
C THR A 112 0.10 8.55 16.68
N VAL A 113 -1.06 9.21 16.66
CA VAL A 113 -1.78 9.57 15.42
C VAL A 113 -1.86 11.08 15.37
N ILE A 114 -1.26 11.68 14.34
CA ILE A 114 -1.25 13.15 14.12
C ILE A 114 -2.20 13.46 12.96
N ASP A 115 -3.07 14.45 13.17
CA ASP A 115 -3.91 14.96 12.08
C ASP A 115 -3.02 15.58 11.00
N ALA A 116 -3.27 15.23 9.73
CA ALA A 116 -2.52 15.73 8.58
C ALA A 116 -2.56 17.27 8.42
N THR A 117 -3.43 17.95 9.16
CA THR A 117 -3.53 19.41 9.21
C THR A 117 -2.73 20.07 10.35
N ASP A 118 -2.21 19.27 11.29
CA ASP A 118 -1.41 19.75 12.42
C ASP A 118 0.08 19.86 12.04
N GLY A 119 0.43 20.92 11.32
CA GLY A 119 1.80 21.17 10.87
C GLY A 119 2.83 21.32 11.99
N ILE A 120 2.41 21.73 13.20
CA ILE A 120 3.33 21.87 14.35
C ILE A 120 3.72 20.48 14.85
N ALA A 121 2.74 19.63 15.16
CA ALA A 121 2.99 18.27 15.62
C ALA A 121 3.76 17.44 14.59
N ILE A 122 3.44 17.61 13.28
CA ILE A 122 4.15 16.93 12.19
C ILE A 122 5.62 17.38 12.14
N THR A 123 5.89 18.69 12.26
CA THR A 123 7.25 19.24 12.25
C THR A 123 8.09 18.67 13.40
N GLU A 124 7.53 18.58 14.60
CA GLU A 124 8.19 18.00 15.76
C GLU A 124 8.49 16.50 15.54
N ALA A 125 7.51 15.73 15.08
CA ALA A 125 7.66 14.32 14.81
C ALA A 125 8.74 14.04 13.74
N VAL A 126 8.72 14.75 12.60
CA VAL A 126 9.73 14.60 11.53
C VAL A 126 11.13 15.00 12.00
N SER A 127 11.23 16.04 12.83
CA SER A 127 12.54 16.53 13.32
C SER A 127 13.26 15.55 14.24
N THR A 128 12.52 14.69 14.93
CA THR A 128 13.04 13.74 15.92
C THR A 128 13.02 12.29 15.46
N ALA A 129 12.46 12.01 14.28
CA ALA A 129 12.36 10.67 13.75
C ALA A 129 13.70 10.07 13.31
N ASP A 130 13.83 8.74 13.41
CA ASP A 130 14.88 7.97 12.73
C ASP A 130 14.51 7.71 11.26
N LEU A 131 13.23 7.51 10.99
CA LEU A 131 12.70 7.13 9.68
C LEU A 131 11.47 7.98 9.35
N VAL A 132 11.35 8.43 8.11
CA VAL A 132 10.13 9.05 7.58
C VAL A 132 9.79 8.41 6.25
N VAL A 133 8.57 7.90 6.12
CA VAL A 133 8.11 7.25 4.88
C VAL A 133 6.74 7.78 4.47
N THR A 134 6.57 8.03 3.17
CA THR A 134 5.32 8.52 2.59
C THR A 134 4.59 7.42 1.83
N ALA A 135 3.28 7.34 2.00
CA ALA A 135 2.39 6.36 1.38
C ALA A 135 0.95 6.89 1.29
N THR A 136 0.80 8.14 0.87
CA THR A 136 -0.49 8.84 0.77
C THR A 136 -1.17 8.64 -0.59
N GLY A 137 -0.38 8.37 -1.63
CA GLY A 137 -0.84 8.35 -3.02
C GLY A 137 -1.09 9.75 -3.61
N VAL A 138 -0.63 10.81 -2.92
CA VAL A 138 -0.88 12.21 -3.34
C VAL A 138 0.44 12.93 -3.55
N PRO A 139 0.70 13.48 -4.76
CA PRO A 139 1.91 14.25 -5.03
C PRO A 139 2.09 15.40 -4.04
N GLY A 140 3.29 15.56 -3.49
CA GLY A 140 3.63 16.67 -2.58
C GLY A 140 2.93 16.66 -1.22
N ALA A 141 2.23 15.58 -0.85
CA ALA A 141 1.43 15.52 0.39
C ALA A 141 2.26 15.79 1.65
N ALA A 142 3.49 15.29 1.71
CA ALA A 142 4.37 15.50 2.86
C ALA A 142 4.68 16.99 3.06
N THR A 143 5.06 17.69 1.97
CA THR A 143 5.39 19.13 2.05
C THR A 143 4.18 20.04 2.10
N ALA A 144 3.00 19.56 1.77
CA ALA A 144 1.75 20.27 2.02
C ALA A 144 1.42 20.36 3.53
N SER A 145 1.87 19.38 4.32
CA SER A 145 1.60 19.28 5.76
C SER A 145 2.78 19.76 6.64
N CYS A 146 4.01 19.77 6.08
CA CYS A 146 5.23 20.12 6.82
C CYS A 146 6.21 20.84 5.89
N PRO A 147 6.85 21.96 6.31
CA PRO A 147 7.79 22.69 5.47
C PRO A 147 8.94 21.80 4.94
N ALA A 148 9.29 21.97 3.67
CA ALA A 148 10.32 21.18 3.01
C ALA A 148 11.70 21.24 3.70
N ASP A 149 12.04 22.38 4.31
CA ASP A 149 13.29 22.57 5.02
C ASP A 149 13.40 21.70 6.29
N VAL A 150 12.28 21.29 6.89
CA VAL A 150 12.27 20.34 8.00
C VAL A 150 12.79 18.98 7.54
N PHE A 151 12.28 18.46 6.42
CA PHE A 151 12.78 17.22 5.82
C PHE A 151 14.24 17.33 5.41
N ASN A 152 14.64 18.47 4.84
CA ASN A 152 16.01 18.70 4.37
C ASN A 152 17.03 18.73 5.51
N ARG A 153 16.65 19.24 6.70
CA ARG A 153 17.52 19.32 7.88
C ARG A 153 17.41 18.12 8.82
N SER A 154 16.34 17.35 8.72
CA SER A 154 16.14 16.15 9.53
C SER A 154 17.29 15.16 9.33
N LYS A 155 17.65 14.43 10.39
CA LYS A 155 18.59 13.29 10.32
C LYS A 155 17.90 11.99 9.90
N ALA A 156 16.58 11.98 9.80
CA ALA A 156 15.82 10.80 9.44
C ALA A 156 16.21 10.28 8.05
N LEU A 157 16.19 8.99 7.85
CA LEU A 157 16.17 8.39 6.52
C LEU A 157 14.78 8.64 5.91
N LEU A 158 14.76 9.27 4.74
CA LEU A 158 13.52 9.57 4.03
C LEU A 158 13.29 8.54 2.92
N ALA A 159 12.08 8.00 2.82
CA ALA A 159 11.69 7.08 1.77
C ALA A 159 10.30 7.41 1.22
N ASN A 160 10.07 7.11 -0.04
CA ASN A 160 8.76 7.18 -0.69
C ASN A 160 8.28 5.77 -1.02
N MET A 161 7.00 5.50 -0.78
CA MET A 161 6.33 4.26 -1.17
C MET A 161 5.14 4.52 -2.11
N GLY A 162 4.83 5.79 -2.37
CA GLY A 162 3.89 6.18 -3.40
C GLY A 162 4.47 6.10 -4.81
N VAL A 163 3.59 5.94 -5.80
CA VAL A 163 4.00 5.98 -7.22
C VAL A 163 4.44 7.38 -7.62
N GLU A 164 3.83 8.39 -7.01
CA GLU A 164 4.12 9.81 -7.24
C GLU A 164 5.20 10.32 -6.27
N ASP A 165 5.81 11.47 -6.60
CA ASP A 165 6.69 12.20 -5.66
C ASP A 165 5.86 12.85 -4.55
N GLU A 166 5.75 12.18 -3.41
CA GLU A 166 4.97 12.68 -2.29
C GLU A 166 5.71 13.73 -1.44
N TYR A 167 7.03 13.90 -1.63
CA TYR A 167 7.82 14.95 -0.98
C TYR A 167 7.77 16.30 -1.73
N GLY A 168 7.47 16.29 -3.04
CA GLY A 168 7.41 17.50 -3.86
C GLY A 168 8.76 18.14 -4.13
N ALA A 169 8.78 19.18 -4.97
CA ALA A 169 9.99 19.81 -5.49
C ALA A 169 10.90 20.46 -4.42
N GLY A 170 10.32 20.84 -3.27
CA GLY A 170 11.09 21.48 -2.18
C GLY A 170 12.06 20.55 -1.45
N VAL A 171 11.93 19.24 -1.59
CA VAL A 171 12.85 18.24 -1.06
C VAL A 171 13.65 17.67 -2.23
N PRO A 172 14.99 17.84 -2.29
CA PRO A 172 15.81 17.32 -3.37
C PRO A 172 15.75 15.78 -3.48
N ALA A 173 15.79 15.25 -4.70
CA ALA A 173 15.77 13.80 -4.93
C ALA A 173 16.87 13.05 -4.17
N GLY A 174 18.08 13.61 -4.10
CA GLY A 174 19.20 13.01 -3.38
C GLY A 174 19.04 12.99 -1.85
N ARG A 175 18.00 13.66 -1.29
CA ARG A 175 17.67 13.60 0.15
C ARG A 175 16.79 12.40 0.51
N VAL A 176 16.10 11.85 -0.47
CA VAL A 176 15.18 10.71 -0.31
C VAL A 176 15.80 9.49 -0.94
N LEU A 177 15.73 8.35 -0.25
CA LEU A 177 16.23 7.08 -0.76
C LEU A 177 15.66 6.80 -2.16
N GLU A 178 16.46 6.21 -3.02
CA GLU A 178 16.14 5.87 -4.42
C GLU A 178 15.56 7.04 -5.23
N ALA A 179 16.03 8.25 -4.94
CA ALA A 179 15.62 9.46 -5.64
C ALA A 179 14.09 9.63 -5.72
N LYS A 180 13.39 9.36 -4.61
CA LYS A 180 11.94 9.44 -4.44
C LYS A 180 11.11 8.36 -5.17
N ARG A 181 11.75 7.41 -5.83
CA ARG A 181 11.02 6.26 -6.38
C ARG A 181 10.48 5.37 -5.25
N PRO A 182 9.40 4.61 -5.48
CA PRO A 182 8.92 3.64 -4.49
C PRO A 182 10.04 2.67 -4.10
N LEU A 183 10.39 2.67 -2.81
CA LEU A 183 11.62 2.03 -2.33
C LEU A 183 11.65 0.52 -2.58
N ASN A 184 10.52 -0.15 -2.52
CA ASN A 184 10.44 -1.59 -2.72
C ASN A 184 10.83 -2.05 -4.15
N PHE A 185 10.85 -1.16 -5.13
CA PHE A 185 11.25 -1.50 -6.50
C PHE A 185 12.77 -1.70 -6.70
N ILE A 186 13.59 -1.45 -5.67
CA ILE A 186 15.00 -1.89 -5.71
C ILE A 186 15.14 -3.41 -5.56
N LEU A 187 14.13 -4.07 -5.03
CA LEU A 187 14.13 -5.51 -4.81
C LEU A 187 13.90 -6.26 -6.13
N LYS A 188 14.59 -7.40 -6.30
CA LYS A 188 14.35 -8.29 -7.42
C LYS A 188 12.88 -8.77 -7.45
N ASP A 189 12.35 -9.10 -6.27
CA ASP A 189 10.97 -9.49 -6.06
C ASP A 189 10.32 -8.48 -5.11
N PRO A 190 9.74 -7.38 -5.64
CA PRO A 190 9.15 -6.31 -4.81
C PRO A 190 8.06 -6.80 -3.86
N THR A 191 7.27 -7.78 -4.29
CA THR A 191 6.31 -8.48 -3.46
C THR A 191 6.57 -9.98 -3.54
N LEU A 192 6.76 -10.63 -2.40
CA LEU A 192 7.00 -12.07 -2.36
C LEU A 192 5.77 -12.85 -2.80
N MET A 193 5.99 -14.01 -3.44
CA MET A 193 4.91 -14.86 -3.97
C MET A 193 3.85 -15.19 -2.91
N LYS A 194 4.26 -15.42 -1.65
CA LYS A 194 3.33 -15.70 -0.56
C LYS A 194 2.25 -14.64 -0.34
N TYR A 195 2.49 -13.40 -0.77
CA TYR A 195 1.52 -12.30 -0.69
C TYR A 195 0.75 -12.08 -2.01
N ILE A 196 1.28 -12.57 -3.14
CA ILE A 196 0.65 -12.40 -4.46
C ILE A 196 -0.32 -13.55 -4.75
N ASP A 197 -0.02 -14.74 -4.27
CA ASP A 197 -0.73 -15.98 -4.61
C ASP A 197 -2.25 -15.86 -4.44
N ALA A 198 -2.71 -15.28 -3.34
CA ALA A 198 -4.13 -15.07 -3.09
C ALA A 198 -4.77 -14.11 -4.11
N THR A 199 -4.07 -13.05 -4.51
CA THR A 199 -4.54 -12.12 -5.55
C THR A 199 -4.64 -12.80 -6.91
N MET A 200 -3.68 -13.66 -7.24
CA MET A 200 -3.74 -14.46 -8.48
C MET A 200 -4.88 -15.46 -8.45
N ALA A 201 -5.15 -16.09 -7.30
CA ALA A 201 -6.30 -16.96 -7.12
C ALA A 201 -7.62 -16.19 -7.34
N LEU A 202 -7.74 -14.98 -6.79
CA LEU A 202 -8.90 -14.12 -7.01
C LEU A 202 -9.05 -13.70 -8.47
N HIS A 203 -7.94 -13.40 -9.15
CA HIS A 203 -7.95 -13.09 -10.59
C HIS A 203 -8.46 -14.28 -11.41
N ASN A 204 -7.98 -15.48 -11.12
CA ASN A 204 -8.42 -16.69 -11.81
C ASN A 204 -9.90 -17.00 -11.53
N GLU A 205 -10.36 -16.79 -10.29
CA GLU A 205 -11.78 -16.91 -9.93
C GLU A 205 -12.65 -15.94 -10.74
N GLY A 206 -12.21 -14.68 -10.89
CA GLY A 206 -12.88 -13.69 -11.72
C GLY A 206 -13.01 -14.16 -13.17
N ALA A 207 -11.97 -14.78 -13.73
CA ALA A 207 -12.03 -15.34 -15.08
C ALA A 207 -13.04 -16.48 -15.19
N VAL A 208 -13.11 -17.37 -14.21
CA VAL A 208 -14.10 -18.46 -14.15
C VAL A 208 -15.52 -17.92 -14.05
N ILE A 209 -15.74 -16.92 -13.18
CA ILE A 209 -17.05 -16.28 -13.01
C ILE A 209 -17.50 -15.64 -14.34
N LEU A 210 -16.63 -14.89 -15.00
CA LEU A 210 -16.93 -14.27 -16.29
C LEU A 210 -17.24 -15.33 -17.36
N ALA A 211 -16.51 -16.43 -17.38
CA ALA A 211 -16.71 -17.52 -18.33
C ALA A 211 -18.08 -18.21 -18.17
N SER A 212 -18.75 -18.07 -17.03
CA SER A 212 -20.13 -18.56 -16.83
C SER A 212 -21.16 -17.85 -17.72
N GLY A 213 -20.80 -16.68 -18.30
CA GLY A 213 -21.64 -15.91 -19.20
C GLY A 213 -22.86 -15.22 -18.55
N LYS A 214 -22.92 -15.17 -17.22
CA LYS A 214 -24.10 -14.68 -16.47
C LYS A 214 -23.90 -13.28 -15.86
N MET A 215 -22.75 -12.65 -16.10
CA MET A 215 -22.42 -11.39 -15.45
C MET A 215 -22.91 -10.18 -16.23
N PRO A 216 -23.47 -9.16 -15.57
CA PRO A 216 -23.90 -7.92 -16.21
C PRO A 216 -22.68 -7.11 -16.68
N SER A 217 -22.90 -6.19 -17.63
CA SER A 217 -21.89 -5.20 -18.01
C SER A 217 -21.59 -4.25 -16.84
N GLY A 218 -20.35 -3.77 -16.76
CA GLY A 218 -19.86 -2.84 -15.74
C GLY A 218 -18.86 -3.47 -14.79
N LEU A 219 -18.50 -2.72 -13.75
CA LEU A 219 -17.55 -3.16 -12.73
C LEU A 219 -18.23 -4.13 -11.75
N ILE A 220 -17.59 -5.25 -11.51
CA ILE A 220 -18.08 -6.33 -10.64
C ILE A 220 -17.01 -6.58 -9.59
N GLU A 221 -17.34 -6.36 -8.33
CA GLU A 221 -16.44 -6.65 -7.22
C GLU A 221 -16.59 -8.09 -6.73
N PRO A 222 -15.56 -8.69 -6.11
CA PRO A 222 -15.67 -9.99 -5.45
C PRO A 222 -16.76 -9.95 -4.40
N ASP A 223 -17.57 -11.00 -4.32
CA ASP A 223 -18.52 -11.16 -3.23
C ASP A 223 -17.82 -11.70 -1.96
N ASP A 224 -18.48 -11.51 -0.82
CA ASP A 224 -17.97 -11.93 0.49
C ASP A 224 -17.73 -13.45 0.56
N ALA A 225 -18.54 -14.25 -0.11
CA ALA A 225 -18.40 -15.71 -0.11
C ALA A 225 -17.13 -16.15 -0.85
N THR A 226 -16.82 -15.51 -1.98
CA THR A 226 -15.59 -15.74 -2.74
C THR A 226 -14.36 -15.33 -1.91
N GLU A 227 -14.38 -14.15 -1.30
CA GLU A 227 -13.29 -13.68 -0.46
C GLU A 227 -13.07 -14.59 0.76
N GLU A 228 -14.12 -14.95 1.49
CA GLU A 228 -14.04 -15.81 2.66
C GLU A 228 -13.49 -17.21 2.33
N ARG A 229 -13.94 -17.77 1.21
CA ARG A 229 -13.42 -19.06 0.72
C ARG A 229 -11.91 -18.99 0.41
N LEU A 230 -11.45 -17.95 -0.29
CA LEU A 230 -10.03 -17.79 -0.61
C LEU A 230 -9.19 -17.49 0.64
N LEU A 231 -9.68 -16.65 1.56
CA LEU A 231 -9.01 -16.40 2.84
C LEU A 231 -8.89 -17.67 3.68
N SER A 232 -9.94 -18.50 3.71
CA SER A 232 -9.90 -19.80 4.40
C SER A 232 -8.82 -20.72 3.80
N ILE A 233 -8.70 -20.76 2.48
CA ILE A 233 -7.64 -21.53 1.80
C ILE A 233 -6.26 -20.98 2.17
N CYS A 234 -6.08 -19.66 2.18
CA CYS A 234 -4.82 -19.02 2.56
C CYS A 234 -4.43 -19.37 4.01
N ARG A 235 -5.38 -19.31 4.94
CA ARG A 235 -5.13 -19.68 6.35
C ARG A 235 -4.74 -21.15 6.51
N LYS A 236 -5.37 -22.04 5.75
CA LYS A 236 -5.14 -23.49 5.87
C LYS A 236 -3.85 -23.94 5.17
N ASN A 237 -3.54 -23.39 4.01
CA ASN A 237 -2.52 -23.92 3.12
C ASN A 237 -1.38 -22.93 2.85
N GLY A 238 -1.56 -21.66 3.17
CA GLY A 238 -0.57 -20.61 2.94
C GLY A 238 0.56 -20.61 3.97
N THR A 239 1.58 -19.82 3.68
CA THR A 239 2.73 -19.57 4.56
C THR A 239 2.60 -18.28 5.37
N ILE A 240 1.48 -17.56 5.21
CA ILE A 240 1.08 -16.37 5.99
C ILE A 240 -0.14 -16.75 6.81
N SER A 241 -0.04 -16.81 8.13
CA SER A 241 -1.17 -17.18 8.98
C SER A 241 -1.55 -16.05 9.95
N ASP A 242 -0.63 -15.68 10.82
CA ASP A 242 -0.78 -14.61 11.81
C ASP A 242 -0.85 -13.22 11.16
N GLU A 243 -0.18 -13.01 10.03
CA GLU A 243 -0.23 -11.76 9.26
C GLU A 243 -1.64 -11.47 8.73
N LEU A 244 -2.44 -12.51 8.42
CA LEU A 244 -3.82 -12.36 7.95
C LEU A 244 -4.75 -11.73 8.99
N ASP A 245 -4.36 -11.72 10.25
CA ASP A 245 -5.13 -11.05 11.30
C ASP A 245 -5.01 -9.52 11.23
N TYR A 246 -4.15 -8.99 10.38
CA TYR A 246 -3.96 -7.55 10.15
C TYR A 246 -4.70 -6.97 8.94
N ILE A 247 -5.51 -7.75 8.23
CA ILE A 247 -6.26 -7.30 7.04
C ILE A 247 -7.77 -7.45 7.16
#